data_2c80305fc583c35b808d4cadb7d34786
#
_entry.id   2c80305fc583c35b808d4cadb7d34786
#
_cell.length_a   1.000
_cell.length_b   1.000
_cell.length_c   1.000
_cell.angle_alpha   90.00
_cell.angle_beta   90.00
_cell.angle_gamma   90.00
#
_symmetry.space_group_name_H-M   'P 1'
#
loop_
_entity.id
_entity.type
_entity.pdbx_description
1 polymer ?
#
loop_
_entity_poly.entity_id
_entity_poly.type
_entity_poly.pdbx_seq_one_letter_code
_entity_poly.pdbx_strand_id
1 'polypeptide(L)'
;GSVESIRYNAWQFRQILARGVHGILLCQAENPASVKAFVEACRYPFHPLGVGSGLDHGERGNGGQASAAPIWGISNEEYLEKAEPWPLNPNGELILGLKIENKRALNTVESTLKVPGISFAEWGPGDMALSHGYHAAQQPPRPPELEAARTRVRDACFANGIKFLDGGPPETVAARIDEGVMIAGSLEATAEMGRAHTKRSEVMPI
;
A
#
# COMPACT_ATOMS: atom_id res chain seq x y z
N GLY A 1 3.23 13.97 -4.80
CA GLY A 1 4.17 13.85 -5.88
C GLY A 1 3.58 14.05 -7.26
N SER A 2 4.39 14.48 -8.24
CA SER A 2 3.98 14.59 -9.64
C SER A 2 4.31 13.31 -10.42
N VAL A 3 3.69 13.15 -11.61
CA VAL A 3 4.01 12.04 -12.54
C VAL A 3 5.50 12.06 -12.92
N GLU A 4 6.05 13.25 -13.22
CA GLU A 4 7.45 13.42 -13.58
C GLU A 4 8.38 12.98 -12.47
N SER A 5 8.04 13.32 -11.21
CA SER A 5 8.82 12.91 -10.03
C SER A 5 8.81 11.37 -9.86
N ILE A 6 7.66 10.72 -10.06
CA ILE A 6 7.56 9.26 -10.00
C ILE A 6 8.38 8.62 -11.13
N ARG A 7 8.21 9.08 -12.36
CA ARG A 7 8.94 8.53 -13.52
C ARG A 7 10.46 8.72 -13.39
N TYR A 8 10.90 9.89 -12.95
CA TYR A 8 12.31 10.15 -12.70
C TYR A 8 12.92 9.21 -11.65
N ASN A 9 12.15 8.87 -10.62
CA ASN A 9 12.59 7.99 -9.53
C ASN A 9 12.19 6.51 -9.72
N ALA A 10 11.59 6.13 -10.84
CA ALA A 10 11.12 4.75 -11.10
C ALA A 10 12.22 3.68 -10.98
N TRP A 11 13.49 4.05 -11.23
CA TRP A 11 14.63 3.18 -11.03
C TRP A 11 14.77 2.70 -9.57
N GLN A 12 14.36 3.49 -8.58
CA GLN A 12 14.39 3.09 -7.17
C GLN A 12 13.40 1.96 -6.89
N PHE A 13 12.17 2.04 -7.41
CA PHE A 13 11.20 0.96 -7.28
C PHE A 13 11.71 -0.34 -7.89
N ARG A 14 12.31 -0.25 -9.09
CA ARG A 14 12.88 -1.41 -9.80
C ARG A 14 14.02 -2.05 -9.01
N GLN A 15 14.91 -1.25 -8.41
CA GLN A 15 16.00 -1.75 -7.57
C GLN A 15 15.49 -2.40 -6.28
N ILE A 16 14.50 -1.80 -5.61
CA ILE A 16 13.89 -2.35 -4.40
C ILE A 16 13.24 -3.72 -4.71
N LEU A 17 12.45 -3.80 -5.79
CA LEU A 17 11.81 -5.04 -6.23
C LEU A 17 12.85 -6.11 -6.65
N ALA A 18 13.96 -5.71 -7.27
CA ALA A 18 15.05 -6.63 -7.58
C ALA A 18 15.75 -7.21 -6.32
N ARG A 19 15.53 -6.62 -5.15
CA ARG A 19 15.98 -7.17 -3.85
C ARG A 19 14.99 -8.17 -3.24
N GLY A 20 13.93 -8.54 -3.96
CA GLY A 20 12.98 -9.57 -3.54
C GLY A 20 11.97 -9.14 -2.50
N VAL A 21 11.75 -7.83 -2.30
CA VAL A 21 10.65 -7.37 -1.45
C VAL A 21 9.30 -7.66 -2.13
N HIS A 22 8.28 -7.98 -1.33
CA HIS A 22 6.92 -8.25 -1.82
C HIS A 22 6.04 -6.99 -1.90
N GLY A 23 6.50 -5.84 -1.41
CA GLY A 23 5.67 -4.65 -1.44
C GLY A 23 6.41 -3.34 -1.29
N ILE A 24 5.76 -2.27 -1.72
CA ILE A 24 6.23 -0.90 -1.59
C ILE A 24 5.07 -0.03 -1.12
N LEU A 25 5.31 0.79 -0.09
CA LEU A 25 4.40 1.84 0.35
C LEU A 25 4.87 3.18 -0.24
N LEU A 26 4.11 3.72 -1.18
CA LEU A 26 4.38 5.02 -1.79
C LEU A 26 3.90 6.14 -0.86
N CYS A 27 4.84 6.90 -0.30
CA CYS A 27 4.56 8.10 0.48
C CYS A 27 4.09 9.26 -0.40
N GLN A 28 3.34 10.21 0.20
CA GLN A 28 2.88 11.44 -0.49
C GLN A 28 2.10 11.16 -1.78
N ALA A 29 1.18 10.18 -1.75
CA ALA A 29 0.36 9.80 -2.90
C ALA A 29 -0.75 10.85 -3.14
N GLU A 30 -0.45 11.87 -3.94
CA GLU A 30 -1.24 13.10 -4.03
C GLU A 30 -2.20 13.17 -5.23
N ASN A 31 -2.06 12.30 -6.24
CA ASN A 31 -2.96 12.31 -7.38
C ASN A 31 -2.97 10.96 -8.14
N PRO A 32 -4.08 10.64 -8.85
CA PRO A 32 -4.22 9.37 -9.55
C PRO A 32 -3.17 9.13 -10.64
N ALA A 33 -2.74 10.17 -11.35
CA ALA A 33 -1.79 10.01 -12.46
C ALA A 33 -0.40 9.62 -11.96
N SER A 34 0.05 10.16 -10.82
CA SER A 34 1.31 9.75 -10.19
C SER A 34 1.24 8.32 -9.63
N VAL A 35 0.10 7.92 -9.08
CA VAL A 35 -0.11 6.55 -8.59
C VAL A 35 -0.17 5.56 -9.76
N LYS A 36 -0.81 5.92 -10.88
CA LYS A 36 -0.76 5.13 -12.12
C LYS A 36 0.69 4.89 -12.57
N ALA A 37 1.49 5.96 -12.65
CA ALA A 37 2.91 5.84 -13.02
C ALA A 37 3.72 4.97 -12.04
N PHE A 38 3.41 5.00 -10.74
CA PHE A 38 4.02 4.13 -9.74
C PHE A 38 3.67 2.65 -9.99
N VAL A 39 2.40 2.33 -10.22
CA VAL A 39 1.97 0.96 -10.53
C VAL A 39 2.65 0.45 -11.80
N GLU A 40 2.68 1.25 -12.86
CA GLU A 40 3.33 0.90 -14.13
C GLU A 40 4.83 0.66 -13.97
N ALA A 41 5.51 1.48 -13.17
CA ALA A 41 6.94 1.30 -12.86
C ALA A 41 7.24 -0.01 -12.10
N CYS A 42 6.26 -0.58 -11.40
CA CYS A 42 6.40 -1.82 -10.65
C CYS A 42 6.06 -3.09 -11.45
N ARG A 43 5.53 -2.97 -12.66
CA ARG A 43 5.00 -4.07 -13.49
C ARG A 43 5.90 -4.41 -14.66
N TYR A 44 5.88 -5.69 -15.07
CA TYR A 44 6.50 -6.11 -16.33
C TYR A 44 5.58 -5.80 -17.53
N PRO A 45 6.14 -5.44 -18.71
CA PRO A 45 5.34 -4.97 -19.85
C PRO A 45 4.47 -6.03 -20.50
N PHE A 46 4.75 -7.32 -20.29
CA PHE A 46 3.99 -8.42 -20.90
C PHE A 46 2.68 -8.76 -20.16
N HIS A 47 2.46 -8.22 -18.95
CA HIS A 47 1.21 -8.44 -18.22
C HIS A 47 0.09 -7.54 -18.76
N PRO A 48 -1.00 -8.11 -19.33
CA PRO A 48 -2.04 -7.32 -19.98
C PRO A 48 -3.11 -6.78 -19.03
N LEU A 49 -3.20 -7.29 -17.79
CA LEU A 49 -4.27 -6.93 -16.87
C LEU A 49 -4.27 -5.43 -16.58
N GLY A 50 -5.42 -4.79 -16.73
CA GLY A 50 -5.60 -3.35 -16.51
C GLY A 50 -5.14 -2.46 -17.66
N VAL A 51 -4.41 -2.97 -18.66
CA VAL A 51 -3.97 -2.20 -19.83
C VAL A 51 -5.19 -1.76 -20.65
N GLY A 52 -5.29 -0.46 -20.94
CA GLY A 52 -6.47 0.15 -21.55
C GLY A 52 -7.67 0.32 -20.61
N SER A 53 -7.56 -0.13 -19.36
CA SER A 53 -8.60 -0.03 -18.33
C SER A 53 -8.05 0.66 -17.08
N GLY A 54 -7.41 1.81 -17.26
CA GLY A 54 -6.84 2.62 -16.20
C GLY A 54 -5.32 2.54 -16.08
N LEU A 55 -4.66 1.58 -16.73
CA LEU A 55 -3.19 1.46 -16.80
C LEU A 55 -2.71 1.44 -18.26
N ASP A 56 -1.43 1.79 -18.45
CA ASP A 56 -0.65 1.47 -19.64
C ASP A 56 0.24 0.24 -19.36
N HIS A 57 1.10 -0.14 -20.31
CA HIS A 57 2.02 -1.26 -20.11
C HIS A 57 3.00 -1.02 -18.98
N GLY A 58 3.41 -2.09 -18.31
CA GLY A 58 4.43 -2.04 -17.29
C GLY A 58 5.79 -1.59 -17.81
N GLU A 59 6.63 -1.07 -16.93
CA GLU A 59 7.91 -0.46 -17.28
C GLU A 59 9.13 -1.18 -16.67
N ARG A 60 8.95 -2.32 -15.99
CA ARG A 60 10.10 -3.11 -15.46
C ARG A 60 10.88 -3.73 -16.61
N GLY A 61 12.21 -3.62 -16.53
CA GLY A 61 13.12 -4.27 -17.46
C GLY A 61 13.55 -5.67 -17.00
N ASN A 62 14.21 -6.40 -17.90
CA ASN A 62 14.81 -7.70 -17.63
C ASN A 62 16.04 -7.56 -16.70
N GLY A 63 16.30 -8.59 -15.89
CA GLY A 63 17.51 -8.74 -15.05
C GLY A 63 17.21 -8.78 -13.54
N GLY A 64 16.25 -8.01 -13.04
CA GLY A 64 15.91 -7.96 -11.63
C GLY A 64 15.38 -9.29 -11.06
N GLN A 65 14.77 -10.12 -11.88
CA GLN A 65 14.25 -11.44 -11.48
C GLN A 65 15.35 -12.39 -11.00
N ALA A 66 16.55 -12.33 -11.60
CA ALA A 66 17.64 -13.23 -11.23
C ALA A 66 18.13 -13.04 -9.78
N SER A 67 17.96 -11.85 -9.21
CA SER A 67 18.29 -11.59 -7.81
C SER A 67 17.10 -11.73 -6.86
N ALA A 68 15.88 -11.52 -7.34
CA ALA A 68 14.67 -11.58 -6.52
C ALA A 68 14.10 -13.00 -6.38
N ALA A 69 14.08 -13.78 -7.45
CA ALA A 69 13.51 -15.13 -7.45
C ALA A 69 14.12 -16.08 -6.40
N PRO A 70 15.45 -16.11 -6.18
CA PRO A 70 16.02 -16.93 -5.11
C PRO A 70 15.56 -16.53 -3.71
N ILE A 71 15.25 -15.25 -3.48
CA ILE A 71 14.74 -14.75 -2.20
C ILE A 71 13.29 -15.22 -1.98
N TRP A 72 12.50 -15.30 -3.05
CA TRP A 72 11.14 -15.84 -3.03
C TRP A 72 11.12 -17.39 -3.01
N GLY A 73 12.26 -18.05 -3.23
CA GLY A 73 12.37 -19.52 -3.28
C GLY A 73 11.72 -20.13 -4.53
N ILE A 74 11.67 -19.40 -5.64
CA ILE A 74 11.02 -19.79 -6.89
C ILE A 74 11.95 -19.61 -8.10
N SER A 75 11.56 -20.11 -9.27
CA SER A 75 12.30 -19.92 -10.52
C SER A 75 12.17 -18.48 -11.04
N ASN A 76 13.04 -18.10 -11.99
CA ASN A 76 12.95 -16.80 -12.66
C ASN A 76 11.64 -16.64 -13.42
N GLU A 77 11.18 -17.70 -14.05
CA GLU A 77 9.93 -17.74 -14.81
C GLU A 77 8.73 -17.54 -13.90
N GLU A 78 8.68 -18.26 -12.78
CA GLU A 78 7.63 -18.09 -11.77
C GLU A 78 7.64 -16.68 -11.16
N TYR A 79 8.83 -16.12 -10.91
CA TYR A 79 8.92 -14.75 -10.42
C TYR A 79 8.34 -13.75 -11.42
N LEU A 80 8.64 -13.88 -12.70
CA LEU A 80 8.09 -13.01 -13.73
C LEU A 80 6.56 -13.06 -13.75
N GLU A 81 5.95 -14.23 -13.55
CA GLU A 81 4.48 -14.39 -13.51
C GLU A 81 3.87 -13.85 -12.20
N LYS A 82 4.51 -14.10 -11.06
CA LYS A 82 4.00 -13.75 -9.73
C LYS A 82 4.32 -12.32 -9.29
N ALA A 83 5.34 -11.69 -9.88
CA ALA A 83 5.74 -10.31 -9.53
C ALA A 83 4.82 -9.26 -10.17
N GLU A 84 3.51 -9.44 -9.98
CA GLU A 84 2.41 -8.58 -10.39
C GLU A 84 1.62 -8.09 -9.16
N PRO A 85 1.05 -6.87 -9.21
CA PRO A 85 0.28 -6.36 -8.09
C PRO A 85 -1.00 -7.16 -7.81
N TRP A 86 -1.12 -7.65 -6.58
CA TRP A 86 -2.41 -8.09 -6.05
C TRP A 86 -3.22 -6.86 -5.58
N PRO A 87 -4.54 -6.78 -5.76
CA PRO A 87 -5.46 -7.78 -6.32
C PRO A 87 -5.72 -7.64 -7.84
N LEU A 88 -4.99 -6.77 -8.55
CA LEU A 88 -5.14 -6.62 -9.99
C LEU A 88 -4.93 -7.96 -10.71
N ASN A 89 -3.86 -8.65 -10.35
CA ASN A 89 -3.67 -10.06 -10.68
C ASN A 89 -3.97 -10.89 -9.43
N PRO A 90 -5.01 -11.76 -9.42
CA PRO A 90 -5.30 -12.61 -8.26
C PRO A 90 -4.16 -13.56 -7.86
N ASN A 91 -3.29 -13.91 -8.81
CA ASN A 91 -2.11 -14.75 -8.59
C ASN A 91 -0.83 -13.93 -8.35
N GLY A 92 -0.94 -12.60 -8.36
CA GLY A 92 0.17 -11.70 -8.09
C GLY A 92 0.54 -11.68 -6.61
N GLU A 93 1.82 -11.52 -6.33
CA GLU A 93 2.37 -11.51 -4.96
C GLU A 93 2.99 -10.16 -4.59
N LEU A 94 2.91 -9.13 -5.46
CA LEU A 94 3.30 -7.77 -5.07
C LEU A 94 2.14 -7.06 -4.38
N ILE A 95 2.46 -6.37 -3.28
CA ILE A 95 1.53 -5.58 -2.49
C ILE A 95 1.93 -4.12 -2.58
N LEU A 96 1.21 -3.34 -3.39
CA LEU A 96 1.47 -1.91 -3.56
C LEU A 96 0.54 -1.10 -2.67
N GLY A 97 1.10 -0.26 -1.83
CA GLY A 97 0.37 0.58 -0.89
C GLY A 97 0.57 2.07 -1.13
N LEU A 98 -0.36 2.87 -0.63
CA LEU A 98 -0.32 4.32 -0.68
C LEU A 98 -0.38 4.92 0.71
N LYS A 99 0.38 5.99 0.94
CA LYS A 99 0.29 6.78 2.17
C LYS A 99 -0.40 8.12 1.87
N ILE A 100 -1.61 8.26 2.37
CA ILE A 100 -2.43 9.47 2.28
C ILE A 100 -2.14 10.31 3.53
N GLU A 101 -1.19 11.20 3.44
CA GLU A 101 -0.58 11.80 4.63
C GLU A 101 -0.48 13.34 4.59
N ASN A 102 -1.23 13.97 3.68
CA ASN A 102 -1.35 15.42 3.65
C ASN A 102 -2.68 15.86 3.02
N LYS A 103 -3.02 17.14 3.16
CA LYS A 103 -4.27 17.72 2.64
C LYS A 103 -4.43 17.54 1.13
N ARG A 104 -3.34 17.60 0.34
CA ARG A 104 -3.40 17.40 -1.12
C ARG A 104 -3.80 15.99 -1.48
N ALA A 105 -3.15 15.01 -0.85
CA ALA A 105 -3.49 13.59 -1.00
C ALA A 105 -4.93 13.30 -0.54
N LEU A 106 -5.34 13.88 0.60
CA LEU A 106 -6.70 13.73 1.12
C LEU A 106 -7.75 14.27 0.14
N ASN A 107 -7.48 15.39 -0.53
CA ASN A 107 -8.43 16.00 -1.48
C ASN A 107 -8.74 15.11 -2.70
N THR A 108 -7.88 14.17 -3.03
CA THR A 108 -8.01 13.28 -4.20
C THR A 108 -8.18 11.82 -3.83
N VAL A 109 -8.31 11.49 -2.56
CA VAL A 109 -8.23 10.11 -2.05
C VAL A 109 -9.18 9.15 -2.75
N GLU A 110 -10.43 9.54 -2.99
CA GLU A 110 -11.44 8.69 -3.64
C GLU A 110 -11.07 8.36 -5.10
N SER A 111 -10.44 9.28 -5.81
CA SER A 111 -9.98 9.05 -7.19
C SER A 111 -8.64 8.32 -7.23
N THR A 112 -7.76 8.61 -6.30
CA THR A 112 -6.43 8.00 -6.18
C THR A 112 -6.54 6.50 -5.85
N LEU A 113 -7.45 6.13 -4.95
CA LEU A 113 -7.66 4.72 -4.57
C LEU A 113 -8.43 3.90 -5.63
N LYS A 114 -8.92 4.51 -6.71
CA LYS A 114 -9.48 3.81 -7.86
C LYS A 114 -8.43 3.33 -8.85
N VAL A 115 -7.19 3.74 -8.71
CA VAL A 115 -6.12 3.29 -9.62
C VAL A 115 -5.91 1.78 -9.45
N PRO A 116 -6.00 0.99 -10.55
CA PRO A 116 -5.83 -0.46 -10.46
C PRO A 116 -4.45 -0.86 -9.96
N GLY A 117 -4.37 -1.94 -9.19
CA GLY A 117 -3.11 -2.49 -8.70
C GLY A 117 -2.69 -2.01 -7.30
N ILE A 118 -3.49 -1.17 -6.65
CA ILE A 118 -3.27 -0.78 -5.25
C ILE A 118 -3.95 -1.79 -4.32
N SER A 119 -3.19 -2.31 -3.37
CA SER A 119 -3.64 -3.32 -2.40
C SER A 119 -4.15 -2.72 -1.11
N PHE A 120 -3.48 -1.68 -0.61
CA PHE A 120 -3.81 -1.06 0.67
C PHE A 120 -3.48 0.43 0.69
N ALA A 121 -4.02 1.15 1.68
CA ALA A 121 -3.60 2.51 1.97
C ALA A 121 -3.55 2.78 3.48
N GLU A 122 -2.63 3.68 3.85
CA GLU A 122 -2.45 4.25 5.18
C GLU A 122 -2.87 5.72 5.16
N TRP A 123 -3.44 6.22 6.25
CA TRP A 123 -3.78 7.64 6.37
C TRP A 123 -2.63 8.54 6.87
N GLY A 124 -1.48 7.97 7.27
CA GLY A 124 -0.25 8.66 7.64
C GLY A 124 -0.40 9.70 8.77
N PRO A 125 -0.70 9.30 10.02
CA PRO A 125 -1.11 10.20 11.10
C PRO A 125 -0.14 11.33 11.40
N GLY A 126 1.17 11.07 11.35
CA GLY A 126 2.19 12.06 11.66
C GLY A 126 2.23 13.21 10.67
N ASP A 127 2.43 12.90 9.40
CA ASP A 127 2.51 13.91 8.33
C ASP A 127 1.15 14.57 8.08
N MET A 128 0.04 13.83 8.24
CA MET A 128 -1.30 14.42 8.18
C MET A 128 -1.46 15.48 9.27
N ALA A 129 -1.05 15.20 10.51
CA ALA A 129 -1.09 16.18 11.59
C ALA A 129 -0.25 17.43 11.26
N LEU A 130 0.99 17.23 10.79
CA LEU A 130 1.86 18.34 10.38
C LEU A 130 1.23 19.18 9.25
N SER A 131 0.61 18.52 8.26
CA SER A 131 -0.06 19.19 7.15
C SER A 131 -1.26 20.01 7.60
N HIS A 132 -1.85 19.72 8.77
CA HIS A 132 -2.91 20.48 9.42
C HIS A 132 -2.40 21.53 10.42
N GLY A 133 -1.10 21.62 10.63
CA GLY A 133 -0.47 22.58 11.56
C GLY A 133 -0.32 22.05 12.99
N TYR A 134 -0.47 20.75 13.22
CA TYR A 134 -0.32 20.14 14.53
C TYR A 134 1.05 19.48 14.70
N HIS A 135 1.76 19.79 15.78
CA HIS A 135 3.09 19.25 16.04
C HIS A 135 3.08 17.83 16.64
N ALA A 136 1.99 17.41 17.31
CA ALA A 136 1.94 16.18 18.07
C ALA A 136 0.52 15.58 18.22
N ALA A 137 -0.32 15.70 17.20
CA ALA A 137 -1.71 15.25 17.26
C ALA A 137 -1.97 13.88 16.57
N GLN A 138 -0.94 13.06 16.38
CA GLN A 138 -1.07 11.76 15.72
C GLN A 138 -1.71 10.67 16.58
N GLN A 139 -1.67 10.81 17.91
CA GLN A 139 -2.29 9.85 18.84
C GLN A 139 -3.62 10.40 19.40
N PRO A 140 -4.59 9.52 19.72
CA PRO A 140 -5.83 9.92 20.37
C PRO A 140 -5.59 10.56 21.77
N PRO A 141 -6.43 11.52 22.19
CA PRO A 141 -7.52 12.13 21.44
C PRO A 141 -7.00 13.09 20.35
N ARG A 142 -7.48 12.93 19.12
CA ARG A 142 -7.08 13.77 17.99
C ARG A 142 -8.05 14.92 17.77
N PRO A 143 -7.61 16.03 17.15
CA PRO A 143 -8.50 17.07 16.65
C PRO A 143 -9.56 16.49 15.70
N PRO A 144 -10.79 17.03 15.69
CA PRO A 144 -11.89 16.49 14.88
C PRO A 144 -11.57 16.37 13.37
N GLU A 145 -10.81 17.31 12.82
CA GLU A 145 -10.38 17.29 11.43
C GLU A 145 -9.41 16.15 11.09
N LEU A 146 -8.59 15.72 12.06
CA LEU A 146 -7.70 14.56 11.87
C LEU A 146 -8.47 13.24 11.96
N GLU A 147 -9.46 13.15 12.84
CA GLU A 147 -10.37 11.99 12.87
C GLU A 147 -11.25 11.93 11.62
N ALA A 148 -11.69 13.07 11.11
CA ALA A 148 -12.40 13.14 9.84
C ALA A 148 -11.53 12.72 8.66
N ALA A 149 -10.25 13.11 8.63
CA ALA A 149 -9.28 12.70 7.62
C ALA A 149 -9.05 11.18 7.66
N ARG A 150 -8.81 10.61 8.83
CA ARG A 150 -8.68 9.16 9.04
C ARG A 150 -9.91 8.40 8.54
N THR A 151 -11.08 8.85 8.96
CA THR A 151 -12.36 8.24 8.56
C THR A 151 -12.53 8.28 7.05
N ARG A 152 -12.25 9.41 6.40
CA ARG A 152 -12.37 9.57 4.96
C ARG A 152 -11.44 8.62 4.18
N VAL A 153 -10.19 8.46 4.62
CA VAL A 153 -9.25 7.50 4.00
C VAL A 153 -9.75 6.07 4.17
N ARG A 154 -10.19 5.69 5.37
CA ARG A 154 -10.76 4.37 5.65
C ARG A 154 -11.96 4.07 4.75
N ASP A 155 -12.92 4.99 4.70
CA ASP A 155 -14.15 4.81 3.93
C ASP A 155 -13.87 4.74 2.42
N ALA A 156 -12.90 5.52 1.93
CA ALA A 156 -12.43 5.45 0.56
C ALA A 156 -11.73 4.11 0.25
N CYS A 157 -10.96 3.55 1.19
CA CYS A 157 -10.41 2.19 1.07
C CYS A 157 -11.53 1.17 0.92
N PHE A 158 -12.51 1.17 1.82
CA PHE A 158 -13.60 0.20 1.82
C PHE A 158 -14.46 0.30 0.57
N ALA A 159 -14.77 1.52 0.11
CA ALA A 159 -15.53 1.75 -1.11
C ALA A 159 -14.84 1.18 -2.37
N ASN A 160 -13.53 0.99 -2.35
CA ASN A 160 -12.73 0.47 -3.46
C ASN A 160 -12.18 -0.95 -3.22
N GLY A 161 -12.58 -1.64 -2.14
CA GLY A 161 -12.08 -2.97 -1.80
C GLY A 161 -10.60 -3.02 -1.38
N ILE A 162 -10.00 -1.86 -1.11
CA ILE A 162 -8.60 -1.70 -0.70
C ILE A 162 -8.48 -1.92 0.81
N LYS A 163 -7.40 -2.56 1.24
CA LYS A 163 -7.15 -2.82 2.67
C LYS A 163 -6.71 -1.53 3.36
N PHE A 164 -7.27 -1.28 4.54
CA PHE A 164 -6.89 -0.12 5.33
C PHE A 164 -5.78 -0.49 6.31
N LEU A 165 -4.70 0.29 6.28
CA LEU A 165 -3.60 0.22 7.24
C LEU A 165 -3.78 1.34 8.27
N ASP A 166 -3.85 0.96 9.54
CA ASP A 166 -3.85 1.91 10.66
C ASP A 166 -3.17 1.28 11.87
N GLY A 167 -2.38 2.05 12.57
CA GLY A 167 -1.68 1.62 13.78
C GLY A 167 -2.40 2.05 15.05
N GLY A 168 -1.94 1.50 16.16
CA GLY A 168 -2.40 1.88 17.49
C GLY A 168 -1.69 1.06 18.56
N PRO A 169 -1.81 1.45 19.82
CA PRO A 169 -1.27 0.67 20.92
C PRO A 169 -1.99 -0.69 21.05
N PRO A 170 -1.33 -1.70 21.66
CA PRO A 170 -1.85 -3.06 21.73
C PRO A 170 -3.32 -3.16 22.22
N GLU A 171 -3.70 -2.38 23.20
CA GLU A 171 -5.05 -2.37 23.77
C GLU A 171 -6.16 -1.94 22.81
N THR A 172 -5.81 -1.32 21.68
CA THR A 172 -6.76 -0.87 20.65
C THR A 172 -6.90 -1.84 19.49
N VAL A 173 -6.05 -2.86 19.38
CA VAL A 173 -5.97 -3.72 18.19
C VAL A 173 -7.28 -4.44 17.89
N ALA A 174 -7.98 -4.96 18.90
CA ALA A 174 -9.26 -5.64 18.72
C ALA A 174 -10.30 -4.69 18.08
N ALA A 175 -10.45 -3.49 18.64
CA ALA A 175 -11.38 -2.49 18.09
C ALA A 175 -10.99 -2.06 16.66
N ARG A 176 -9.70 -1.99 16.36
CA ARG A 176 -9.23 -1.69 14.99
C ARG A 176 -9.58 -2.81 14.01
N ILE A 177 -9.40 -4.06 14.41
CA ILE A 177 -9.79 -5.22 13.59
C ILE A 177 -11.31 -5.22 13.35
N ASP A 178 -12.12 -4.99 14.39
CA ASP A 178 -13.57 -4.91 14.29
C ASP A 178 -14.04 -3.75 13.39
N GLU A 179 -13.28 -2.65 13.34
CA GLU A 179 -13.49 -1.52 12.43
C GLU A 179 -13.11 -1.86 10.96
N GLY A 180 -12.41 -2.97 10.71
CA GLY A 180 -11.98 -3.41 9.39
C GLY A 180 -10.53 -3.10 9.01
N VAL A 181 -9.70 -2.70 9.98
CA VAL A 181 -8.25 -2.57 9.75
C VAL A 181 -7.65 -3.95 9.46
N MET A 182 -6.94 -4.06 8.36
CA MET A 182 -6.35 -5.33 7.88
C MET A 182 -4.84 -5.39 8.04
N ILE A 183 -4.18 -4.25 8.18
CA ILE A 183 -2.73 -4.13 8.32
C ILE A 183 -2.44 -3.13 9.44
N ALA A 184 -1.55 -3.50 10.35
CA ALA A 184 -1.10 -2.61 11.43
C ALA A 184 0.41 -2.73 11.62
N GLY A 185 1.08 -1.61 11.87
CA GLY A 185 2.41 -1.60 12.45
C GLY A 185 2.33 -2.10 13.90
N SER A 186 3.18 -3.04 14.31
CA SER A 186 2.97 -3.68 15.59
C SER A 186 4.23 -4.06 16.35
N LEU A 187 4.10 -4.06 17.67
CA LEU A 187 4.90 -4.82 18.60
C LEU A 187 4.38 -6.27 18.63
N GLU A 188 5.18 -7.21 19.13
CA GLU A 188 4.77 -8.61 19.30
C GLU A 188 3.47 -8.73 20.10
N ALA A 189 3.33 -7.97 21.18
CA ALA A 189 2.11 -7.93 21.99
C ALA A 189 0.86 -7.57 21.17
N THR A 190 0.96 -6.63 20.23
CA THR A 190 -0.15 -6.27 19.33
C THR A 190 -0.52 -7.45 18.41
N ALA A 191 0.50 -8.14 17.87
CA ALA A 191 0.28 -9.29 17.01
C ALA A 191 -0.38 -10.46 17.77
N GLU A 192 0.06 -10.74 19.00
CA GLU A 192 -0.54 -11.76 19.88
C GLU A 192 -2.01 -11.45 20.19
N MET A 193 -2.32 -10.22 20.59
CA MET A 193 -3.68 -9.79 20.86
C MET A 193 -4.56 -9.87 19.59
N GLY A 194 -4.04 -9.47 18.44
CA GLY A 194 -4.74 -9.57 17.17
C GLY A 194 -5.04 -11.01 16.76
N ARG A 195 -4.06 -11.92 16.90
CA ARG A 195 -4.26 -13.37 16.67
C ARG A 195 -5.32 -13.95 17.60
N ALA A 196 -5.24 -13.61 18.88
CA ALA A 196 -6.23 -14.07 19.88
C ALA A 196 -7.64 -13.58 19.54
N HIS A 197 -7.79 -12.30 19.19
CA HIS A 197 -9.08 -11.71 18.81
C HIS A 197 -9.67 -12.36 17.56
N THR A 198 -8.86 -12.57 16.53
CA THR A 198 -9.28 -13.20 15.26
C THR A 198 -9.33 -14.72 15.31
N LYS A 199 -8.95 -15.34 16.44
CA LYS A 199 -8.82 -16.79 16.63
C LYS A 199 -7.86 -17.44 15.63
N ARG A 200 -6.85 -16.73 15.16
CA ARG A 200 -5.81 -17.27 14.29
C ARG A 200 -4.79 -18.02 15.13
N SER A 201 -4.62 -19.30 14.85
CA SER A 201 -3.64 -20.16 15.52
C SER A 201 -2.26 -20.13 14.87
N GLU A 202 -2.16 -19.66 13.63
CA GLU A 202 -0.93 -19.68 12.84
C GLU A 202 -0.41 -18.27 12.58
N VAL A 203 0.92 -18.15 12.60
CA VAL A 203 1.61 -16.86 12.36
C VAL A 203 1.55 -16.49 10.87
N MET A 204 1.64 -17.48 10.00
CA MET A 204 1.50 -17.33 8.56
C MET A 204 0.47 -18.34 8.04
N PRO A 205 -0.48 -17.91 7.17
CA PRO A 205 -1.23 -18.88 6.40
C PRO A 205 -0.27 -19.52 5.39
N ILE A 206 -0.16 -20.83 5.46
CA ILE A 206 0.56 -21.63 4.49
C ILE A 206 -0.41 -21.99 3.36
#